data_85a3f98517bb785ec5c10a158187c097
#
_entry.id   85a3f98517bb785ec5c10a158187c097
#
_cell.length_a   1.000
_cell.length_b   1.000
_cell.length_c   1.000
_cell.angle_alpha   90.00
_cell.angle_beta   90.00
_cell.angle_gamma   90.00
#
_symmetry.space_group_name_H-M   'P 1'
#
loop_
_entity.id
_entity.type
_entity.pdbx_description
1 polymer ?
#
loop_
_entity_poly.entity_id
_entity_poly.type
_entity_poly.pdbx_seq_one_letter_code
_entity_poly.pdbx_strand_id
1 'polypeptide(L)'
;QIRQANPYVLLLDSGGFFAGGLLDEYTQNTELDSQRAKINLKAMALMKYDALAIGDDEFNFGREFFQSNIDTIGSALLSCNMKTEKVLPYVIKDIAGIKIGIIGVTTPAAAPKAGGLEFTEPKAKVAKAVSYLRKTGADIIVLLSHLGESEDLNLIKDIEGIDILIVGHYRTKDQPSAKIANTLVLRPSWQARRLGKLSLVIEDKKIKEYKVEELRLSDKIADDQSILAILPRCFSDSNCKKEGFVGLCQDPGSINSGCAFDKANKISLTVITTRDCTTCDTEGPVKFLKKQFPGLGVSYLYYPEKNTDKLVKDFAIFGLPVYLLGEDVEKEKGFDSLKANLEKKGDFYMLKPQFSGLGYLLNRAKIKGKLDLFLSLYDKHSKELLDVMKEFNPAIHFLAVESEGKFNASSGNPEVEEYLRAVCVQKYYPGNFWDYLNCRAKSIGSSWWEDCLGDLDVNKIRSCAKGAEGISLLRENTGLNKELQVMFGPTYLADNQEIFSSQGAPSKEELRKIIKKR
;
A
#
# COMPACT_ATOMS: atom_id res chain seq x y z
N GLN A 1 14.48 0.56 28.48
CA GLN A 1 15.78 -0.06 28.14
C GLN A 1 16.83 1.01 27.79
N ILE A 2 16.61 1.93 26.79
CA ILE A 2 17.62 2.93 26.40
C ILE A 2 17.96 3.87 27.58
N ARG A 3 16.95 4.42 28.29
CA ARG A 3 17.16 5.27 29.45
C ARG A 3 17.77 4.55 30.64
N GLN A 4 17.55 3.24 30.76
CA GLN A 4 18.21 2.41 31.80
C GLN A 4 19.71 2.22 31.53
N ALA A 5 20.06 2.14 30.23
CA ALA A 5 21.45 1.98 29.81
C ALA A 5 22.24 3.30 29.79
N ASN A 6 21.54 4.44 29.63
CA ASN A 6 22.16 5.76 29.60
C ASN A 6 21.23 6.80 30.25
N PRO A 7 21.65 7.49 31.32
CA PRO A 7 20.86 8.53 31.98
C PRO A 7 20.74 9.83 31.17
N TYR A 8 21.64 10.04 30.21
CA TYR A 8 21.73 11.26 29.40
C TYR A 8 20.95 11.10 28.07
N VAL A 9 19.63 10.94 28.19
CA VAL A 9 18.76 10.68 27.03
C VAL A 9 17.61 11.68 26.98
N LEU A 10 17.40 12.28 25.81
CA LEU A 10 16.20 13.03 25.48
C LEU A 10 15.32 12.19 24.54
N LEU A 11 14.03 12.14 24.81
CA LEU A 11 13.01 11.57 23.93
C LEU A 11 12.20 12.71 23.33
N LEU A 12 12.25 12.84 22.01
CA LEU A 12 11.68 13.95 21.27
C LEU A 12 10.72 13.43 20.20
N ASP A 13 9.72 14.25 19.85
CA ASP A 13 8.80 14.00 18.74
C ASP A 13 8.59 15.28 17.93
N SER A 14 8.53 15.16 16.61
CA SER A 14 8.40 16.29 15.69
C SER A 14 6.97 16.54 15.19
N GLY A 15 5.95 16.04 15.92
CA GLY A 15 4.53 16.29 15.67
C GLY A 15 3.87 15.24 14.77
N GLY A 16 2.55 15.35 14.61
CA GLY A 16 1.74 14.40 13.85
C GLY A 16 1.41 13.12 14.63
N PHE A 17 1.17 13.23 15.94
CA PHE A 17 0.92 12.07 16.82
C PHE A 17 -0.57 11.79 17.06
N PHE A 18 -1.51 12.55 16.49
CA PHE A 18 -2.94 12.20 16.51
C PHE A 18 -3.30 11.27 15.36
N ALA A 19 -4.31 10.43 15.60
CA ALA A 19 -4.94 9.57 14.59
C ALA A 19 -5.88 10.37 13.67
N GLY A 20 -6.45 9.72 12.64
CA GLY A 20 -7.51 10.29 11.79
C GLY A 20 -7.03 11.17 10.65
N GLY A 21 -5.73 11.18 10.33
CA GLY A 21 -5.20 11.83 9.13
C GLY A 21 -5.58 11.09 7.84
N LEU A 22 -5.47 11.78 6.70
CA LEU A 22 -5.78 11.21 5.37
C LEU A 22 -4.98 9.94 5.04
N LEU A 23 -3.80 9.80 5.64
CA LEU A 23 -2.91 8.66 5.46
C LEU A 23 -3.03 7.61 6.58
N ASP A 24 -4.02 7.75 7.47
CA ASP A 24 -4.28 6.74 8.51
C ASP A 24 -4.87 5.47 7.87
N GLU A 25 -4.08 4.40 7.85
CA GLU A 25 -4.45 3.11 7.24
C GLU A 25 -5.40 2.28 8.12
N TYR A 26 -5.61 2.66 9.39
CA TYR A 26 -6.31 1.81 10.37
C TYR A 26 -7.81 2.01 10.38
N THR A 27 -8.30 3.26 10.33
CA THR A 27 -9.72 3.55 10.36
C THR A 27 -10.04 4.93 9.81
N GLN A 28 -11.25 5.09 9.27
CA GLN A 28 -11.84 6.37 8.87
C GLN A 28 -13.01 6.74 9.79
N ASN A 29 -13.08 6.16 10.98
CA ASN A 29 -14.12 6.40 11.97
C ASN A 29 -13.67 7.47 12.97
N THR A 30 -14.21 8.68 12.87
CA THR A 30 -13.84 9.84 13.69
C THR A 30 -13.93 9.58 15.19
N GLU A 31 -14.94 8.82 15.66
CA GLU A 31 -15.10 8.52 17.07
C GLU A 31 -14.00 7.58 17.57
N LEU A 32 -13.75 6.48 16.86
CA LEU A 32 -12.66 5.55 17.18
C LEU A 32 -11.30 6.21 17.10
N ASP A 33 -11.07 7.07 16.11
CA ASP A 33 -9.82 7.80 15.95
C ASP A 33 -9.59 8.79 17.09
N SER A 34 -10.63 9.45 17.56
CA SER A 34 -10.56 10.31 18.74
C SER A 34 -10.23 9.54 20.02
N GLN A 35 -10.74 8.31 20.19
CA GLN A 35 -10.37 7.43 21.31
C GLN A 35 -8.90 6.97 21.18
N ARG A 36 -8.46 6.62 19.98
CA ARG A 36 -7.06 6.28 19.71
C ARG A 36 -6.12 7.43 20.06
N ALA A 37 -6.47 8.67 19.69
CA ALA A 37 -5.71 9.87 20.04
C ALA A 37 -5.60 10.05 21.57
N LYS A 38 -6.71 9.89 22.32
CA LYS A 38 -6.70 9.97 23.79
C LYS A 38 -5.81 8.91 24.43
N ILE A 39 -5.82 7.68 23.92
CA ILE A 39 -4.97 6.60 24.41
C ILE A 39 -3.51 6.88 24.09
N ASN A 40 -3.22 7.35 22.88
CA ASN A 40 -1.87 7.73 22.49
C ASN A 40 -1.29 8.82 23.41
N LEU A 41 -2.08 9.85 23.74
CA LEU A 41 -1.66 10.87 24.70
C LEU A 41 -1.31 10.28 26.08
N LYS A 42 -2.10 9.33 26.60
CA LYS A 42 -1.79 8.62 27.86
C LYS A 42 -0.51 7.79 27.74
N ALA A 43 -0.31 7.10 26.63
CA ALA A 43 0.90 6.33 26.37
C ALA A 43 2.12 7.24 26.29
N MET A 44 2.03 8.39 25.60
CA MET A 44 3.11 9.37 25.51
C MET A 44 3.45 9.97 26.88
N ALA A 45 2.45 10.21 27.73
CA ALA A 45 2.68 10.62 29.12
C ALA A 45 3.48 9.58 29.91
N LEU A 46 3.17 8.30 29.78
CA LEU A 46 3.92 7.20 30.41
C LEU A 46 5.35 7.09 29.85
N MET A 47 5.55 7.35 28.57
CA MET A 47 6.85 7.37 27.93
C MET A 47 7.72 8.56 28.35
N LYS A 48 7.15 9.60 28.96
CA LYS A 48 7.84 10.79 29.49
C LYS A 48 8.71 11.48 28.43
N TYR A 49 8.06 11.96 27.37
CA TYR A 49 8.73 12.77 26.37
C TYR A 49 9.33 14.03 26.99
N ASP A 50 10.50 14.46 26.51
CA ASP A 50 11.16 15.67 26.98
C ASP A 50 10.64 16.92 26.28
N ALA A 51 10.27 16.78 24.99
CA ALA A 51 9.59 17.81 24.21
C ALA A 51 8.93 17.18 22.96
N LEU A 52 7.82 17.81 22.52
CA LEU A 52 7.08 17.44 21.33
C LEU A 52 6.75 18.69 20.52
N ALA A 53 6.99 18.67 19.22
CA ALA A 53 6.43 19.71 18.35
C ALA A 53 4.94 19.45 18.08
N ILE A 54 4.20 20.48 17.71
CA ILE A 54 2.84 20.38 17.24
C ILE A 54 2.85 20.36 15.71
N GLY A 55 2.14 19.39 15.13
CA GLY A 55 1.90 19.28 13.69
C GLY A 55 0.49 19.72 13.28
N ASP A 56 0.07 19.32 12.10
CA ASP A 56 -1.30 19.57 11.61
C ASP A 56 -2.29 18.47 12.03
N ASP A 57 -1.81 17.24 12.24
CA ASP A 57 -2.66 16.12 12.65
C ASP A 57 -3.22 16.29 14.06
N GLU A 58 -2.57 17.06 14.93
CA GLU A 58 -3.09 17.40 16.26
C GLU A 58 -4.41 18.15 16.20
N PHE A 59 -4.80 18.67 15.04
CA PHE A 59 -6.07 19.36 14.81
C PHE A 59 -7.09 18.53 14.00
N ASN A 60 -6.85 17.25 13.76
CA ASN A 60 -7.78 16.38 13.00
C ASN A 60 -9.18 16.31 13.63
N PHE A 61 -9.29 16.51 14.95
CA PHE A 61 -10.58 16.56 15.67
C PHE A 61 -10.95 17.98 16.11
N GLY A 62 -10.32 18.98 15.53
CA GLY A 62 -10.57 20.39 15.81
C GLY A 62 -9.88 20.93 17.07
N ARG A 63 -9.95 22.27 17.21
CA ARG A 63 -9.28 23.02 18.29
C ARG A 63 -9.74 22.60 19.68
N GLU A 64 -11.04 22.40 19.88
CA GLU A 64 -11.62 22.08 21.19
C GLU A 64 -11.11 20.73 21.70
N PHE A 65 -11.05 19.73 20.81
CA PHE A 65 -10.50 18.43 21.17
C PHE A 65 -9.03 18.54 21.56
N PHE A 66 -8.23 19.25 20.79
CA PHE A 66 -6.83 19.52 21.10
C PHE A 66 -6.69 20.15 22.48
N GLN A 67 -7.37 21.28 22.73
CA GLN A 67 -7.26 22.02 23.99
C GLN A 67 -7.70 21.22 25.21
N SER A 68 -8.71 20.36 25.07
CA SER A 68 -9.28 19.56 26.16
C SER A 68 -8.44 18.35 26.54
N ASN A 69 -7.62 17.83 25.61
CA ASN A 69 -6.91 16.56 25.82
C ASN A 69 -5.40 16.71 25.94
N ILE A 70 -4.80 17.79 25.43
CA ILE A 70 -3.37 17.90 25.27
C ILE A 70 -2.59 17.94 26.60
N ASP A 71 -3.21 18.44 27.66
CA ASP A 71 -2.60 18.48 29.01
C ASP A 71 -2.32 17.08 29.57
N THR A 72 -2.99 16.05 29.04
CA THR A 72 -2.78 14.64 29.42
C THR A 72 -1.33 14.20 29.19
N ILE A 73 -0.63 14.78 28.24
CA ILE A 73 0.72 14.35 27.86
C ILE A 73 1.79 14.72 28.91
N GLY A 74 1.55 15.80 29.68
CA GLY A 74 2.44 16.23 30.77
C GLY A 74 3.86 16.64 30.36
N SER A 75 4.13 16.79 29.06
CA SER A 75 5.41 17.13 28.48
C SER A 75 5.38 18.49 27.80
N ALA A 76 6.54 19.09 27.54
CA ALA A 76 6.64 20.38 26.85
C ALA A 76 6.17 20.27 25.39
N LEU A 77 5.13 21.00 25.07
CA LEU A 77 4.58 21.13 23.70
C LEU A 77 5.16 22.38 23.04
N LEU A 78 5.70 22.25 21.84
CA LEU A 78 6.48 23.28 21.20
C LEU A 78 5.92 23.69 19.84
N SER A 79 5.75 25.02 19.67
CA SER A 79 5.60 25.68 18.37
C SER A 79 5.95 27.16 18.49
N CYS A 80 6.99 27.62 17.84
CA CYS A 80 7.42 29.01 17.93
C CYS A 80 6.57 29.96 17.09
N ASN A 81 5.77 29.43 16.15
CA ASN A 81 4.96 30.21 15.23
C ASN A 81 3.44 30.13 15.46
N MET A 82 3.00 29.37 16.45
CA MET A 82 1.59 29.27 16.85
C MET A 82 1.31 30.11 18.10
N LYS A 83 0.20 30.88 18.10
CA LYS A 83 -0.21 31.68 19.26
C LYS A 83 -1.23 30.93 20.10
N THR A 84 -0.79 30.36 21.22
CA THR A 84 -1.65 29.72 22.23
C THR A 84 -0.92 29.66 23.58
N GLU A 85 -1.67 29.62 24.67
CA GLU A 85 -1.11 29.60 26.03
C GLU A 85 -0.51 28.25 26.41
N LYS A 86 -0.94 27.13 25.80
CA LYS A 86 -0.53 25.76 26.15
C LYS A 86 0.73 25.28 25.45
N VAL A 87 1.26 26.05 24.51
CA VAL A 87 2.40 25.65 23.67
C VAL A 87 3.49 26.67 23.79
N LEU A 88 4.70 26.20 24.08
CA LEU A 88 5.89 27.04 24.24
C LEU A 88 6.62 27.18 22.91
N PRO A 89 7.32 28.30 22.66
CA PRO A 89 8.13 28.43 21.45
C PRO A 89 9.36 27.51 21.47
N TYR A 90 9.92 27.24 22.64
CA TYR A 90 11.11 26.41 22.88
C TYR A 90 11.21 26.05 24.37
N VAL A 91 12.08 25.06 24.66
CA VAL A 91 12.55 24.75 26.03
C VAL A 91 14.06 24.60 26.03
N ILE A 92 14.66 24.75 27.22
CA ILE A 92 16.07 24.47 27.45
C ILE A 92 16.16 23.29 28.43
N LYS A 93 16.92 22.25 28.03
CA LYS A 93 17.26 21.10 28.89
C LYS A 93 18.74 21.14 29.22
N ASP A 94 19.08 20.94 30.48
CA ASP A 94 20.46 20.78 30.90
C ASP A 94 20.75 19.27 31.08
N ILE A 95 21.67 18.77 30.28
CA ILE A 95 22.09 17.37 30.33
C ILE A 95 23.58 17.33 30.62
N ALA A 96 23.93 16.99 31.84
CA ALA A 96 25.33 16.93 32.32
C ALA A 96 26.13 18.24 32.06
N GLY A 97 25.51 19.40 32.25
CA GLY A 97 26.13 20.71 32.04
C GLY A 97 26.10 21.21 30.58
N ILE A 98 25.51 20.45 29.66
CA ILE A 98 25.29 20.85 28.29
C ILE A 98 23.87 21.39 28.16
N LYS A 99 23.74 22.68 27.80
CA LYS A 99 22.42 23.32 27.57
C LYS A 99 21.93 23.08 26.18
N ILE A 100 20.85 22.28 26.04
CA ILE A 100 20.22 21.95 24.77
C ILE A 100 18.94 22.77 24.61
N GLY A 101 18.91 23.69 23.65
CA GLY A 101 17.72 24.45 23.26
C GLY A 101 16.92 23.63 22.27
N ILE A 102 15.63 23.38 22.54
CA ILE A 102 14.74 22.62 21.67
C ILE A 102 13.63 23.55 21.22
N ILE A 103 13.52 23.76 19.91
CA ILE A 103 12.52 24.64 19.27
C ILE A 103 11.52 23.75 18.55
N GLY A 104 10.21 24.07 18.62
CA GLY A 104 9.18 23.48 17.76
C GLY A 104 8.75 24.46 16.68
N VAL A 105 8.35 23.97 15.50
CA VAL A 105 7.73 24.76 14.44
C VAL A 105 6.65 23.96 13.73
N THR A 106 5.50 24.60 13.48
CA THR A 106 4.30 23.98 12.91
C THR A 106 4.03 24.52 11.51
N THR A 107 3.58 23.66 10.58
CA THR A 107 3.15 24.10 9.26
C THR A 107 1.93 25.02 9.34
N PRO A 108 1.94 26.19 8.68
CA PRO A 108 0.75 27.05 8.58
C PRO A 108 -0.45 26.37 7.89
N ALA A 109 -0.21 25.30 7.14
CA ALA A 109 -1.27 24.47 6.55
C ALA A 109 -2.21 23.83 7.60
N ALA A 110 -1.83 23.81 8.89
CA ALA A 110 -2.69 23.40 10.00
C ALA A 110 -3.86 24.38 10.28
N ALA A 111 -3.77 25.63 9.83
CA ALA A 111 -4.74 26.69 10.16
C ALA A 111 -6.22 26.35 9.86
N PRO A 112 -6.59 25.73 8.72
CA PRO A 112 -7.99 25.35 8.45
C PRO A 112 -8.57 24.38 9.47
N LYS A 113 -7.75 23.44 9.98
CA LYS A 113 -8.16 22.45 10.99
C LYS A 113 -8.15 23.03 12.41
N ALA A 114 -7.37 24.06 12.65
CA ALA A 114 -7.05 24.59 13.98
C ALA A 114 -8.07 25.63 14.52
N GLY A 115 -9.22 25.81 13.87
CA GLY A 115 -10.36 26.57 14.39
C GLY A 115 -10.01 28.00 14.82
N GLY A 116 -9.34 28.79 13.99
CA GLY A 116 -9.01 30.19 14.23
C GLY A 116 -7.76 30.42 15.09
N LEU A 117 -6.94 29.42 15.35
CA LEU A 117 -5.60 29.64 15.88
C LEU A 117 -4.74 30.37 14.82
N GLU A 118 -3.99 31.38 15.30
CA GLU A 118 -3.12 32.16 14.43
C GLU A 118 -1.74 31.52 14.30
N PHE A 119 -1.31 31.25 13.06
CA PHE A 119 0.04 30.82 12.70
C PHE A 119 0.76 31.98 12.03
N THR A 120 1.94 32.29 12.54
CA THR A 120 2.81 33.32 11.97
C THR A 120 3.84 32.69 11.05
N GLU A 121 4.56 33.53 10.29
CA GLU A 121 5.57 33.08 9.34
C GLU A 121 6.69 32.31 10.07
N PRO A 122 6.97 31.05 9.69
CA PRO A 122 7.87 30.15 10.42
C PRO A 122 9.31 30.65 10.50
N LYS A 123 9.90 31.07 9.38
CA LYS A 123 11.31 31.43 9.27
C LYS A 123 11.71 32.53 10.25
N ALA A 124 10.93 33.63 10.31
CA ALA A 124 11.22 34.73 11.23
C ALA A 124 11.15 34.32 12.70
N LYS A 125 10.21 33.42 13.04
CA LYS A 125 10.05 32.93 14.41
C LYS A 125 11.14 31.95 14.82
N VAL A 126 11.53 31.04 13.93
CA VAL A 126 12.67 30.15 14.17
C VAL A 126 13.96 30.95 14.34
N ALA A 127 14.24 31.92 13.44
CA ALA A 127 15.42 32.78 13.54
C ALA A 127 15.48 33.53 14.87
N LYS A 128 14.33 34.08 15.31
CA LYS A 128 14.23 34.76 16.62
C LYS A 128 14.51 33.80 17.78
N ALA A 129 13.95 32.59 17.76
CA ALA A 129 14.15 31.57 18.80
C ALA A 129 15.61 31.12 18.86
N VAL A 130 16.24 30.83 17.70
CA VAL A 130 17.67 30.46 17.61
C VAL A 130 18.55 31.58 18.19
N SER A 131 18.35 32.82 17.75
CA SER A 131 19.13 33.98 18.24
C SER A 131 19.00 34.15 19.77
N TYR A 132 17.78 34.03 20.29
CA TYR A 132 17.53 34.12 21.71
C TYR A 132 18.25 33.00 22.50
N LEU A 133 18.10 31.74 22.07
CA LEU A 133 18.68 30.59 22.72
C LEU A 133 20.23 30.66 22.75
N ARG A 134 20.85 31.08 21.65
CA ARG A 134 22.29 31.30 21.58
C ARG A 134 22.75 32.40 22.55
N LYS A 135 22.03 33.51 22.62
CA LYS A 135 22.31 34.61 23.54
C LYS A 135 22.17 34.19 25.01
N THR A 136 21.26 33.28 25.33
CA THR A 136 21.03 32.75 26.68
C THR A 136 21.92 31.56 27.01
N GLY A 137 22.86 31.21 26.12
CA GLY A 137 23.91 30.22 26.38
C GLY A 137 23.52 28.79 26.08
N ALA A 138 22.60 28.55 25.12
CA ALA A 138 22.37 27.20 24.61
C ALA A 138 23.60 26.72 23.82
N ASP A 139 24.15 25.60 24.22
CA ASP A 139 25.31 24.98 23.60
C ASP A 139 24.95 24.24 22.30
N ILE A 140 23.78 23.56 22.28
CA ILE A 140 23.26 22.82 21.14
C ILE A 140 21.81 23.26 20.90
N ILE A 141 21.43 23.47 19.63
CA ILE A 141 20.05 23.79 19.23
C ILE A 141 19.48 22.66 18.37
N VAL A 142 18.34 22.12 18.81
CA VAL A 142 17.53 21.13 18.11
C VAL A 142 16.26 21.79 17.62
N LEU A 143 15.98 21.69 16.31
CA LEU A 143 14.72 22.10 15.73
C LEU A 143 13.85 20.88 15.45
N LEU A 144 12.70 20.79 16.10
CA LEU A 144 11.64 19.84 15.82
C LEU A 144 10.70 20.50 14.80
N SER A 145 10.77 20.09 13.55
CA SER A 145 10.01 20.76 12.49
C SER A 145 8.87 19.90 11.97
N HIS A 146 7.70 20.50 11.86
CA HIS A 146 6.54 19.94 11.16
C HIS A 146 6.14 20.80 9.95
N LEU A 147 7.13 21.32 9.20
CA LEU A 147 6.90 22.10 7.97
C LEU A 147 6.89 21.19 6.74
N GLY A 148 7.74 20.18 6.73
CA GLY A 148 8.10 19.34 5.60
C GLY A 148 9.52 19.61 5.11
N GLU A 149 10.23 18.55 4.71
CA GLU A 149 11.68 18.59 4.46
C GLU A 149 12.10 19.66 3.44
N SER A 150 11.29 19.91 2.40
CA SER A 150 11.64 20.93 1.39
C SER A 150 11.73 22.33 2.00
N GLU A 151 10.79 22.69 2.87
CA GLU A 151 10.81 23.97 3.58
C GLU A 151 11.90 24.01 4.64
N ASP A 152 12.09 22.91 5.35
CA ASP A 152 13.12 22.74 6.37
C ASP A 152 14.52 22.95 5.81
N LEU A 153 14.81 22.38 4.62
CA LEU A 153 16.13 22.54 3.98
C LEU A 153 16.40 23.99 3.52
N ASN A 154 15.36 24.72 3.12
CA ASN A 154 15.50 26.14 2.83
C ASN A 154 15.74 26.93 4.12
N LEU A 155 15.01 26.59 5.18
CA LEU A 155 15.14 27.28 6.48
C LEU A 155 16.54 27.16 7.06
N ILE A 156 17.16 25.97 7.06
CA ILE A 156 18.52 25.76 7.61
C ILE A 156 19.63 26.35 6.74
N LYS A 157 19.37 26.65 5.45
CA LYS A 157 20.31 27.41 4.61
C LYS A 157 20.36 28.90 4.99
N ASP A 158 19.24 29.43 5.46
CA ASP A 158 19.08 30.87 5.72
C ASP A 158 19.25 31.22 7.20
N ILE A 159 19.16 30.24 8.10
CA ILE A 159 19.29 30.43 9.56
C ILE A 159 20.48 29.61 10.09
N GLU A 160 21.54 30.31 10.42
CA GLU A 160 22.71 29.70 11.07
C GLU A 160 22.42 29.40 12.55
N GLY A 161 23.13 28.39 13.08
CA GLY A 161 23.08 28.06 14.50
C GLY A 161 22.05 26.99 14.88
N ILE A 162 21.47 26.27 13.94
CA ILE A 162 20.71 25.04 14.18
C ILE A 162 21.66 23.86 14.01
N ASP A 163 21.92 23.12 15.09
CA ASP A 163 22.86 21.98 15.06
C ASP A 163 22.18 20.69 14.56
N ILE A 164 20.92 20.49 14.97
CA ILE A 164 20.14 19.30 14.65
C ILE A 164 18.75 19.72 14.18
N LEU A 165 18.33 19.19 13.04
CA LEU A 165 16.97 19.30 12.52
C LEU A 165 16.31 17.91 12.53
N ILE A 166 15.14 17.78 13.14
CA ILE A 166 14.31 16.57 13.07
C ILE A 166 13.08 16.88 12.20
N VAL A 167 13.02 16.23 11.03
CA VAL A 167 11.96 16.40 10.05
C VAL A 167 10.71 15.64 10.48
N GLY A 168 9.57 16.29 10.64
CA GLY A 168 8.33 15.68 11.14
C GLY A 168 7.30 15.35 10.08
N HIS A 169 7.03 16.22 9.15
CA HIS A 169 5.90 16.10 8.21
C HIS A 169 6.28 15.22 6.98
N TYR A 170 6.54 15.79 5.83
CA TYR A 170 6.97 15.05 4.64
C TYR A 170 8.49 15.00 4.52
N ARG A 171 9.03 13.82 4.26
CA ARG A 171 10.45 13.63 3.91
C ARG A 171 10.61 13.45 2.41
N THR A 172 11.71 13.95 1.85
CA THR A 172 12.01 13.87 0.41
C THR A 172 13.05 12.79 0.10
N LYS A 173 13.70 12.23 1.12
CA LYS A 173 14.77 11.23 0.99
C LYS A 173 14.53 10.06 1.94
N ASP A 174 14.94 8.87 1.51
CA ASP A 174 14.84 7.64 2.31
C ASP A 174 15.96 7.46 3.33
N GLN A 175 17.12 8.11 3.11
CA GLN A 175 18.21 8.03 4.07
C GLN A 175 17.81 8.64 5.42
N PRO A 176 18.06 7.93 6.55
CA PRO A 176 17.60 8.35 7.88
C PRO A 176 18.28 9.64 8.37
N SER A 177 19.43 9.99 7.82
CA SER A 177 20.16 11.22 8.17
C SER A 177 21.01 11.76 7.04
N ALA A 178 21.32 13.06 7.11
CA ALA A 178 22.30 13.73 6.26
C ALA A 178 22.92 14.89 7.03
N LYS A 179 24.17 15.25 6.71
CA LYS A 179 24.75 16.53 7.15
C LYS A 179 24.62 17.54 6.00
N ILE A 180 23.91 18.62 6.24
CA ILE A 180 23.66 19.68 5.26
C ILE A 180 24.15 20.98 5.86
N ALA A 181 25.12 21.61 5.21
CA ALA A 181 25.90 22.71 5.79
C ALA A 181 26.45 22.31 7.19
N ASN A 182 26.08 23.04 8.23
CA ASN A 182 26.48 22.75 9.61
C ASN A 182 25.40 21.99 10.41
N THR A 183 24.27 21.66 9.83
CA THR A 183 23.12 21.03 10.49
C THR A 183 23.07 19.54 10.21
N LEU A 184 22.89 18.71 11.26
CA LEU A 184 22.56 17.31 11.15
C LEU A 184 21.05 17.15 10.95
N VAL A 185 20.63 16.70 9.77
CA VAL A 185 19.22 16.47 9.41
C VAL A 185 18.87 15.02 9.70
N LEU A 186 17.84 14.80 10.51
CA LEU A 186 17.31 13.48 10.87
C LEU A 186 15.91 13.31 10.27
N ARG A 187 15.64 12.12 9.72
CA ARG A 187 14.37 11.75 9.08
C ARG A 187 13.75 10.54 9.78
N PRO A 188 12.96 10.75 10.84
CA PRO A 188 12.28 9.66 11.54
C PRO A 188 11.41 8.83 10.63
N SER A 189 11.18 7.58 11.00
CA SER A 189 10.29 6.68 10.30
C SER A 189 8.83 7.04 10.56
N TRP A 190 8.00 6.84 9.57
CA TRP A 190 6.55 7.06 9.63
C TRP A 190 5.84 6.05 10.55
N GLN A 191 4.75 6.47 11.21
CA GLN A 191 3.89 5.65 12.08
C GLN A 191 4.65 4.91 13.20
N ALA A 192 5.69 5.50 13.76
CA ALA A 192 6.49 4.90 14.82
C ALA A 192 6.98 3.46 14.52
N ARG A 193 7.10 3.05 13.25
CA ARG A 193 7.59 1.71 12.86
C ARG A 193 9.06 1.49 13.24
N ARG A 194 9.78 2.58 13.42
CA ARG A 194 11.19 2.59 13.86
C ARG A 194 11.43 3.74 14.82
N LEU A 195 12.25 3.50 15.81
CA LEU A 195 12.77 4.54 16.69
C LEU A 195 14.13 5.00 16.16
N GLY A 196 14.25 6.30 15.82
CA GLY A 196 15.52 6.92 15.50
C GLY A 196 16.33 7.12 16.78
N LYS A 197 17.59 6.68 16.81
CA LYS A 197 18.52 6.88 17.90
C LYS A 197 19.73 7.65 17.40
N LEU A 198 19.94 8.85 17.94
CA LEU A 198 21.11 9.68 17.72
C LEU A 198 22.01 9.60 18.97
N SER A 199 23.21 9.11 18.81
CA SER A 199 24.25 9.15 19.83
C SER A 199 25.25 10.27 19.51
N LEU A 200 25.54 11.12 20.49
CA LEU A 200 26.43 12.27 20.34
C LEU A 200 27.65 12.14 21.27
N VAL A 201 28.82 12.48 20.76
CA VAL A 201 30.00 12.79 21.56
C VAL A 201 30.14 14.30 21.57
N ILE A 202 30.12 14.90 22.76
CA ILE A 202 30.19 16.34 22.96
C ILE A 202 31.49 16.69 23.67
N GLU A 203 32.32 17.51 23.04
CA GLU A 203 33.54 18.07 23.63
C GLU A 203 33.52 19.59 23.48
N ASP A 204 33.97 20.31 24.51
CA ASP A 204 33.97 21.78 24.55
C ASP A 204 32.60 22.38 24.13
N LYS A 205 31.50 21.74 24.58
CA LYS A 205 30.12 22.15 24.31
C LYS A 205 29.71 22.09 22.83
N LYS A 206 30.44 21.34 22.01
CA LYS A 206 30.15 21.13 20.57
C LYS A 206 30.04 19.66 20.26
N ILE A 207 29.23 19.35 19.26
CA ILE A 207 29.10 18.00 18.69
C ILE A 207 30.41 17.68 17.96
N LYS A 208 31.17 16.72 18.48
CA LYS A 208 32.41 16.24 17.86
C LYS A 208 32.14 15.05 16.94
N GLU A 209 31.39 14.07 17.45
CA GLU A 209 31.03 12.86 16.70
C GLU A 209 29.55 12.55 16.90
N TYR A 210 28.97 11.87 15.92
CA TYR A 210 27.60 11.40 16.02
C TYR A 210 27.44 10.03 15.35
N LYS A 211 26.46 9.26 15.85
CA LYS A 211 26.03 7.99 15.25
C LYS A 211 24.51 7.97 15.19
N VAL A 212 23.95 7.68 14.00
CA VAL A 212 22.52 7.52 13.78
C VAL A 212 22.21 6.05 13.59
N GLU A 213 21.22 5.55 14.32
CA GLU A 213 20.72 4.17 14.27
C GLU A 213 19.19 4.20 14.18
N GLU A 214 18.61 3.27 13.45
CA GLU A 214 17.16 3.03 13.44
C GLU A 214 16.86 1.69 14.11
N LEU A 215 16.07 1.72 15.18
CA LEU A 215 15.62 0.53 15.88
C LEU A 215 14.22 0.15 15.37
N ARG A 216 14.11 -0.96 14.65
CA ARG A 216 12.81 -1.46 14.19
C ARG A 216 11.98 -1.94 15.38
N LEU A 217 10.80 -1.34 15.55
CA LEU A 217 9.83 -1.79 16.54
C LEU A 217 9.04 -2.96 15.95
N SER A 218 9.16 -4.13 16.54
CA SER A 218 8.54 -5.37 16.09
C SER A 218 8.12 -6.23 17.29
N ASP A 219 7.40 -7.29 17.02
CA ASP A 219 6.98 -8.34 17.97
C ASP A 219 8.12 -9.01 18.76
N LYS A 220 9.39 -8.79 18.34
CA LYS A 220 10.57 -9.24 19.08
C LYS A 220 10.93 -8.37 20.30
N ILE A 221 10.32 -7.18 20.41
CA ILE A 221 10.49 -6.28 21.54
C ILE A 221 9.31 -6.50 22.48
N ALA A 222 9.59 -6.88 23.72
CA ALA A 222 8.53 -7.08 24.69
C ALA A 222 7.76 -5.79 24.96
N ASP A 223 6.43 -5.89 24.98
CA ASP A 223 5.54 -4.77 25.30
C ASP A 223 5.71 -4.32 26.76
N ASP A 224 5.61 -3.03 26.97
CA ASP A 224 5.62 -2.44 28.30
C ASP A 224 4.28 -2.69 29.01
N GLN A 225 4.31 -3.28 30.22
CA GLN A 225 3.11 -3.65 30.95
C GLN A 225 2.23 -2.44 31.33
N SER A 226 2.85 -1.28 31.59
CA SER A 226 2.10 -0.06 31.89
C SER A 226 1.34 0.48 30.67
N ILE A 227 1.91 0.30 29.48
CA ILE A 227 1.23 0.63 28.22
C ILE A 227 0.11 -0.38 27.94
N LEU A 228 0.38 -1.69 28.08
CA LEU A 228 -0.67 -2.71 27.90
C LEU A 228 -1.89 -2.49 28.81
N ALA A 229 -1.65 -2.01 30.03
CA ALA A 229 -2.74 -1.75 31.00
C ALA A 229 -3.70 -0.62 30.60
N ILE A 230 -3.28 0.27 29.71
CA ILE A 230 -4.13 1.38 29.21
C ILE A 230 -4.70 1.11 27.81
N LEU A 231 -4.28 0.02 27.14
CA LEU A 231 -4.77 -0.30 25.81
C LEU A 231 -6.19 -0.90 25.87
N PRO A 232 -7.09 -0.48 24.99
CA PRO A 232 -8.35 -1.16 24.78
C PRO A 232 -8.15 -2.59 24.35
N ARG A 233 -9.02 -3.48 24.82
CA ARG A 233 -9.03 -4.87 24.35
C ARG A 233 -9.53 -5.00 22.91
N CYS A 234 -10.37 -4.07 22.47
CA CYS A 234 -10.85 -4.00 21.10
C CYS A 234 -11.25 -2.58 20.71
N PHE A 235 -11.13 -2.26 19.41
CA PHE A 235 -11.60 -1.03 18.78
C PHE A 235 -12.76 -1.26 17.81
N SER A 236 -12.96 -2.51 17.41
CA SER A 236 -14.05 -2.94 16.53
C SER A 236 -14.30 -4.43 16.69
N ASP A 237 -15.41 -4.93 16.17
CA ASP A 237 -15.76 -6.35 16.16
C ASP A 237 -14.65 -7.21 15.49
N SER A 238 -13.94 -6.64 14.53
CA SER A 238 -12.83 -7.33 13.83
C SER A 238 -11.64 -7.66 14.74
N ASN A 239 -11.50 -7.02 15.89
CA ASN A 239 -10.49 -7.36 16.90
C ASN A 239 -10.91 -8.58 17.75
N CYS A 240 -12.23 -8.85 17.86
CA CYS A 240 -12.78 -9.94 18.65
C CYS A 240 -12.84 -11.24 17.82
N LYS A 241 -11.74 -11.99 17.80
CA LYS A 241 -11.61 -13.23 16.99
C LYS A 241 -11.58 -14.44 17.89
N LYS A 242 -12.52 -15.36 17.63
CA LYS A 242 -12.57 -16.70 18.24
C LYS A 242 -13.17 -17.64 17.21
N GLU A 243 -12.50 -18.76 16.94
CA GLU A 243 -12.96 -19.73 15.95
C GLU A 243 -14.35 -20.28 16.31
N GLY A 244 -15.28 -20.28 15.34
CA GLY A 244 -16.66 -20.71 15.51
C GLY A 244 -17.55 -19.73 16.26
N PHE A 245 -17.11 -18.49 16.51
CA PHE A 245 -17.90 -17.47 17.21
C PHE A 245 -17.91 -16.18 16.42
N VAL A 246 -19.00 -15.43 16.55
CA VAL A 246 -19.10 -14.02 16.15
C VAL A 246 -18.66 -13.17 17.33
N GLY A 247 -17.61 -12.39 17.16
CA GLY A 247 -17.12 -11.49 18.18
C GLY A 247 -17.74 -10.11 18.03
N LEU A 248 -18.15 -9.52 19.16
CA LEU A 248 -18.64 -8.15 19.28
C LEU A 248 -17.75 -7.40 20.24
N CYS A 249 -17.28 -6.23 19.83
CA CYS A 249 -16.52 -5.34 20.70
C CYS A 249 -17.49 -4.48 21.50
N GLN A 250 -17.55 -4.69 22.81
CA GLN A 250 -18.28 -3.84 23.75
C GLN A 250 -17.40 -2.64 24.12
N ASP A 251 -17.98 -1.45 24.19
CA ASP A 251 -17.31 -0.18 24.48
C ASP A 251 -16.03 0.05 23.63
N PRO A 252 -16.12 0.04 22.27
CA PRO A 252 -14.97 0.10 21.37
C PRO A 252 -14.02 1.26 21.70
N GLY A 253 -12.72 0.96 21.79
CA GLY A 253 -11.67 1.97 22.01
C GLY A 253 -11.58 2.50 23.44
N SER A 254 -12.46 2.11 24.36
CA SER A 254 -12.35 2.48 25.77
C SER A 254 -11.47 1.52 26.55
N ILE A 255 -10.98 1.96 27.72
CA ILE A 255 -10.21 1.10 28.64
C ILE A 255 -11.06 -0.08 29.16
N ASN A 256 -12.38 0.07 29.15
CA ASN A 256 -13.33 -0.96 29.58
C ASN A 256 -13.78 -1.85 28.43
N SER A 257 -13.24 -1.64 27.22
CA SER A 257 -13.62 -2.44 26.07
C SER A 257 -13.39 -3.93 26.32
N GLY A 258 -14.27 -4.75 25.79
CA GLY A 258 -14.19 -6.20 25.91
C GLY A 258 -14.84 -6.91 24.74
N CYS A 259 -14.41 -8.14 24.48
CA CYS A 259 -15.00 -8.96 23.44
C CYS A 259 -16.09 -9.86 24.05
N ALA A 260 -17.32 -9.71 23.58
CA ALA A 260 -18.38 -10.68 23.73
C ALA A 260 -18.37 -11.64 22.54
N PHE A 261 -18.75 -12.90 22.77
CA PHE A 261 -18.71 -13.93 21.75
C PHE A 261 -20.03 -14.71 21.71
N ASP A 262 -20.71 -14.64 20.57
CA ASP A 262 -21.88 -15.46 20.29
C ASP A 262 -21.47 -16.65 19.41
N LYS A 263 -22.10 -17.82 19.60
CA LYS A 263 -21.82 -18.98 18.75
C LYS A 263 -22.26 -18.68 17.32
N ALA A 264 -21.35 -18.83 16.38
CA ALA A 264 -21.66 -18.62 14.96
C ALA A 264 -22.64 -19.68 14.44
N ASN A 265 -23.58 -19.27 13.59
CA ASN A 265 -24.45 -20.20 12.89
C ASN A 265 -23.62 -21.06 11.92
N LYS A 266 -24.01 -22.33 11.78
CA LYS A 266 -23.35 -23.20 10.80
C LYS A 266 -23.84 -22.86 9.40
N ILE A 267 -22.91 -22.48 8.54
CA ILE A 267 -23.14 -22.20 7.12
C ILE A 267 -22.35 -23.22 6.31
N SER A 268 -22.96 -23.79 5.28
CA SER A 268 -22.25 -24.65 4.36
C SER A 268 -21.62 -23.86 3.20
N LEU A 269 -20.37 -24.19 2.89
CA LEU A 269 -19.69 -23.77 1.67
C LEU A 269 -19.26 -24.99 0.89
N THR A 270 -19.74 -25.12 -0.34
CA THR A 270 -19.25 -26.13 -1.29
C THR A 270 -18.34 -25.45 -2.30
N VAL A 271 -17.09 -25.89 -2.35
CA VAL A 271 -16.11 -25.43 -3.35
C VAL A 271 -16.01 -26.50 -4.44
N ILE A 272 -16.37 -26.11 -5.67
CA ILE A 272 -16.19 -26.97 -6.85
C ILE A 272 -14.89 -26.54 -7.54
N THR A 273 -13.94 -27.45 -7.68
CA THR A 273 -12.65 -27.21 -8.35
C THR A 273 -12.26 -28.40 -9.22
N THR A 274 -11.06 -28.40 -9.79
CA THR A 274 -10.53 -29.52 -10.58
C THR A 274 -9.07 -29.78 -10.21
N ARG A 275 -8.66 -31.05 -10.30
CA ARG A 275 -7.24 -31.45 -10.13
C ARG A 275 -6.38 -31.09 -11.35
N ASP A 276 -7.02 -30.80 -12.48
CA ASP A 276 -6.34 -30.41 -13.71
C ASP A 276 -5.87 -28.95 -13.72
N CYS A 277 -6.35 -28.12 -12.81
CA CYS A 277 -5.90 -26.73 -12.64
C CYS A 277 -4.73 -26.66 -11.66
N THR A 278 -3.58 -26.21 -12.13
CA THR A 278 -2.38 -26.09 -11.30
C THR A 278 -2.25 -24.72 -10.62
N THR A 279 -2.98 -23.74 -11.11
CA THR A 279 -2.92 -22.34 -10.67
C THR A 279 -4.19 -21.89 -9.93
N CYS A 280 -5.22 -22.75 -9.83
CA CYS A 280 -6.46 -22.42 -9.13
C CYS A 280 -6.23 -22.33 -7.62
N ASP A 281 -6.09 -21.11 -7.10
CA ASP A 281 -6.04 -20.88 -5.66
C ASP A 281 -7.47 -20.87 -5.08
N THR A 282 -7.76 -21.82 -4.20
CA THR A 282 -9.02 -21.85 -3.46
C THR A 282 -8.85 -21.40 -2.01
N GLU A 283 -7.62 -21.29 -1.50
CA GLU A 283 -7.36 -20.95 -0.10
C GLU A 283 -7.67 -19.48 0.20
N GLY A 284 -7.27 -18.57 -0.70
CA GLY A 284 -7.50 -17.14 -0.55
C GLY A 284 -8.99 -16.80 -0.40
N PRO A 285 -9.86 -17.16 -1.36
CA PRO A 285 -11.29 -16.94 -1.26
C PRO A 285 -11.95 -17.65 -0.07
N VAL A 286 -11.56 -18.87 0.25
CA VAL A 286 -12.09 -19.59 1.43
C VAL A 286 -11.71 -18.89 2.73
N LYS A 287 -10.46 -18.40 2.84
CA LYS A 287 -10.00 -17.64 4.00
C LYS A 287 -10.76 -16.32 4.14
N PHE A 288 -11.03 -15.65 3.04
CA PHE A 288 -11.85 -14.45 3.01
C PHE A 288 -13.28 -14.75 3.51
N LEU A 289 -13.94 -15.78 2.94
CA LEU A 289 -15.30 -16.16 3.33
C LEU A 289 -15.38 -16.63 4.80
N LYS A 290 -14.40 -17.36 5.30
CA LYS A 290 -14.32 -17.73 6.74
C LYS A 290 -14.18 -16.51 7.66
N LYS A 291 -13.56 -15.45 7.18
CA LYS A 291 -13.47 -14.18 7.94
C LYS A 291 -14.83 -13.47 8.00
N GLN A 292 -15.61 -13.53 6.93
CA GLN A 292 -16.96 -12.96 6.88
C GLN A 292 -17.99 -13.82 7.66
N PHE A 293 -17.82 -15.13 7.62
CA PHE A 293 -18.74 -16.11 8.21
C PHE A 293 -17.97 -17.09 9.12
N PRO A 294 -17.78 -16.77 10.42
CA PRO A 294 -16.97 -17.57 11.34
C PRO A 294 -17.45 -19.02 11.53
N GLY A 295 -18.73 -19.33 11.26
CA GLY A 295 -19.31 -20.66 11.32
C GLY A 295 -19.25 -21.45 10.02
N LEU A 296 -18.48 -21.01 9.02
CA LEU A 296 -18.42 -21.59 7.69
C LEU A 296 -17.76 -22.97 7.70
N GLY A 297 -18.54 -24.02 7.40
CA GLY A 297 -18.08 -25.37 7.11
C GLY A 297 -17.79 -25.54 5.62
N VAL A 298 -16.58 -25.96 5.26
CA VAL A 298 -16.13 -26.07 3.86
C VAL A 298 -16.06 -27.52 3.41
N SER A 299 -16.66 -27.81 2.27
CA SER A 299 -16.54 -29.08 1.55
C SER A 299 -16.01 -28.85 0.15
N TYR A 300 -15.21 -29.80 -0.36
CA TYR A 300 -14.65 -29.74 -1.71
C TYR A 300 -15.23 -30.82 -2.59
N LEU A 301 -15.62 -30.45 -3.80
CA LEU A 301 -16.03 -31.35 -4.87
C LEU A 301 -15.10 -31.15 -6.07
N TYR A 302 -14.72 -32.25 -6.70
CA TYR A 302 -13.76 -32.21 -7.80
C TYR A 302 -14.44 -32.56 -9.13
N TYR A 303 -14.33 -31.69 -10.10
CA TYR A 303 -14.76 -31.96 -11.49
C TYR A 303 -13.65 -32.74 -12.23
N PRO A 304 -13.98 -33.74 -13.08
CA PRO A 304 -15.31 -34.22 -13.46
C PRO A 304 -15.77 -35.48 -12.65
N GLU A 305 -16.17 -35.31 -11.42
CA GLU A 305 -16.78 -36.39 -10.65
C GLU A 305 -18.31 -36.36 -10.85
N LYS A 306 -18.98 -37.53 -10.79
CA LYS A 306 -20.40 -37.71 -11.12
C LYS A 306 -21.35 -36.71 -10.44
N ASN A 307 -21.05 -36.30 -9.21
CA ASN A 307 -21.88 -35.33 -8.47
C ASN A 307 -21.65 -33.88 -8.91
N THR A 308 -20.48 -33.56 -9.47
CA THR A 308 -20.17 -32.21 -9.94
C THR A 308 -20.72 -31.93 -11.33
N ASP A 309 -20.80 -32.95 -12.20
CA ASP A 309 -21.37 -32.80 -13.56
C ASP A 309 -22.79 -32.28 -13.54
N LYS A 310 -23.61 -32.70 -12.58
CA LYS A 310 -24.97 -32.23 -12.42
C LYS A 310 -25.00 -30.77 -12.03
N LEU A 311 -24.25 -30.37 -10.99
CA LEU A 311 -24.17 -28.98 -10.51
C LEU A 311 -23.64 -28.03 -11.59
N VAL A 312 -22.62 -28.48 -12.35
CA VAL A 312 -22.03 -27.71 -13.44
C VAL A 312 -23.06 -27.41 -14.52
N LYS A 313 -23.90 -28.40 -14.88
CA LYS A 313 -24.97 -28.25 -15.87
C LYS A 313 -26.13 -27.43 -15.36
N ASP A 314 -26.64 -27.76 -14.17
CA ASP A 314 -27.83 -27.12 -13.57
C ASP A 314 -27.60 -25.62 -13.32
N PHE A 315 -26.38 -25.23 -12.94
CA PHE A 315 -26.03 -23.83 -12.65
C PHE A 315 -25.33 -23.13 -13.81
N ALA A 316 -25.17 -23.79 -14.96
CA ALA A 316 -24.47 -23.29 -16.14
C ALA A 316 -23.06 -22.77 -15.81
N ILE A 317 -22.31 -23.54 -15.02
CA ILE A 317 -20.95 -23.20 -14.62
C ILE A 317 -20.02 -23.35 -15.83
N PHE A 318 -19.38 -22.25 -16.22
CA PHE A 318 -18.47 -22.23 -17.37
C PHE A 318 -16.99 -22.28 -16.97
N GLY A 319 -16.70 -22.15 -15.66
CA GLY A 319 -15.33 -22.20 -15.18
C GLY A 319 -15.21 -22.44 -13.68
N LEU A 320 -14.01 -22.79 -13.22
CA LEU A 320 -13.66 -23.18 -11.86
C LEU A 320 -12.49 -22.34 -11.32
N PRO A 321 -12.35 -22.19 -9.97
CA PRO A 321 -13.24 -22.72 -8.93
C PRO A 321 -14.56 -21.97 -8.80
N VAL A 322 -15.56 -22.62 -8.21
CA VAL A 322 -16.87 -22.05 -7.87
C VAL A 322 -17.12 -22.25 -6.38
N TYR A 323 -17.74 -21.26 -5.76
CA TYR A 323 -18.06 -21.23 -4.33
C TYR A 323 -19.58 -21.11 -4.16
N LEU A 324 -20.20 -22.11 -3.55
CA LEU A 324 -21.63 -22.20 -3.32
C LEU A 324 -21.90 -22.14 -1.83
N LEU A 325 -22.44 -21.03 -1.36
CA LEU A 325 -22.91 -20.84 0.01
C LEU A 325 -24.36 -21.34 0.13
N GLY A 326 -24.68 -22.06 1.21
CA GLY A 326 -26.04 -22.47 1.50
C GLY A 326 -26.93 -21.27 1.86
N GLU A 327 -28.28 -21.43 1.73
CA GLU A 327 -29.26 -20.35 1.99
C GLU A 327 -29.16 -19.76 3.39
N ASP A 328 -28.69 -20.52 4.38
CA ASP A 328 -28.54 -20.03 5.76
C ASP A 328 -27.61 -18.81 5.86
N VAL A 329 -26.83 -18.51 4.84
CA VAL A 329 -25.97 -17.32 4.77
C VAL A 329 -26.79 -16.02 4.83
N GLU A 330 -28.06 -16.01 4.39
CA GLU A 330 -28.94 -14.86 4.45
C GLU A 330 -29.17 -14.32 5.87
N LYS A 331 -29.03 -15.19 6.88
CA LYS A 331 -29.24 -14.86 8.30
C LYS A 331 -28.03 -14.19 8.95
N GLU A 332 -26.91 -14.13 8.23
CA GLU A 332 -25.64 -13.62 8.74
C GLU A 332 -25.44 -12.13 8.44
N LYS A 333 -24.93 -11.39 9.41
CA LYS A 333 -24.62 -9.95 9.25
C LYS A 333 -23.68 -9.66 8.09
N GLY A 334 -22.76 -10.59 7.79
CA GLY A 334 -21.81 -10.48 6.66
C GLY A 334 -22.45 -10.60 5.28
N PHE A 335 -23.71 -11.08 5.20
CA PHE A 335 -24.39 -11.31 3.94
C PHE A 335 -24.66 -10.02 3.17
N ASP A 336 -25.12 -8.97 3.83
CA ASP A 336 -25.46 -7.70 3.17
C ASP A 336 -24.26 -7.07 2.48
N SER A 337 -23.06 -7.20 3.06
CA SER A 337 -21.82 -6.70 2.47
C SER A 337 -21.34 -7.52 1.26
N LEU A 338 -21.73 -8.79 1.18
CA LEU A 338 -21.33 -9.71 0.12
C LEU A 338 -22.40 -9.92 -0.95
N LYS A 339 -23.67 -9.62 -0.65
CA LYS A 339 -24.83 -9.89 -1.51
C LYS A 339 -24.68 -9.40 -2.94
N ALA A 340 -24.09 -8.21 -3.15
CA ALA A 340 -23.84 -7.67 -4.49
C ALA A 340 -22.89 -8.55 -5.32
N ASN A 341 -22.04 -9.35 -4.68
CA ASN A 341 -21.05 -10.22 -5.29
C ASN A 341 -21.52 -11.67 -5.41
N LEU A 342 -22.75 -11.94 -5.01
CA LEU A 342 -23.38 -13.26 -5.07
C LEU A 342 -24.49 -13.31 -6.13
N GLU A 343 -24.75 -14.50 -6.65
CA GLU A 343 -25.86 -14.83 -7.54
C GLU A 343 -26.63 -16.00 -6.94
N LYS A 344 -27.97 -15.85 -6.79
CA LYS A 344 -28.80 -16.95 -6.28
C LYS A 344 -28.97 -18.01 -7.35
N LYS A 345 -28.66 -19.27 -7.03
CA LYS A 345 -28.76 -20.46 -7.89
C LYS A 345 -29.47 -21.57 -7.10
N GLY A 346 -30.79 -21.69 -7.26
CA GLY A 346 -31.59 -22.61 -6.44
C GLY A 346 -31.45 -22.30 -4.96
N ASP A 347 -31.06 -23.31 -4.17
CA ASP A 347 -30.85 -23.25 -2.73
C ASP A 347 -29.45 -22.73 -2.33
N PHE A 348 -28.69 -22.16 -3.29
CA PHE A 348 -27.33 -21.68 -3.08
C PHE A 348 -27.14 -20.23 -3.49
N TYR A 349 -26.15 -19.60 -2.88
CA TYR A 349 -25.56 -18.33 -3.31
C TYR A 349 -24.18 -18.59 -3.90
N MET A 350 -24.07 -18.45 -5.21
CA MET A 350 -22.82 -18.61 -5.95
C MET A 350 -22.03 -17.30 -5.97
N LEU A 351 -20.74 -17.35 -5.58
CA LEU A 351 -19.84 -16.22 -5.75
C LEU A 351 -19.63 -15.95 -7.24
N LYS A 352 -19.84 -14.70 -7.65
CA LYS A 352 -19.69 -14.31 -9.06
C LYS A 352 -18.27 -14.55 -9.57
N PRO A 353 -18.08 -14.95 -10.85
CA PRO A 353 -16.79 -15.34 -11.42
C PRO A 353 -15.66 -14.32 -11.23
N GLN A 354 -15.97 -13.02 -11.31
CA GLN A 354 -14.97 -11.96 -11.11
C GLN A 354 -14.38 -11.90 -9.69
N PHE A 355 -15.00 -12.55 -8.72
CA PHE A 355 -14.54 -12.62 -7.32
C PHE A 355 -14.11 -14.03 -6.90
N SER A 356 -14.31 -15.04 -7.78
CA SER A 356 -14.03 -16.44 -7.47
C SER A 356 -12.58 -16.87 -7.74
N GLY A 357 -11.76 -16.00 -8.37
CA GLY A 357 -10.43 -16.41 -8.83
C GLY A 357 -10.52 -17.48 -9.93
N LEU A 358 -11.45 -17.28 -10.88
CA LEU A 358 -11.64 -18.16 -12.04
C LEU A 358 -10.31 -18.46 -12.72
N GLY A 359 -9.92 -19.74 -12.75
CA GLY A 359 -8.64 -20.18 -13.27
C GLY A 359 -8.73 -21.30 -14.30
N TYR A 360 -9.91 -21.95 -14.46
CA TYR A 360 -10.09 -23.08 -15.37
C TYR A 360 -11.43 -22.99 -16.10
N LEU A 361 -11.40 -22.98 -17.45
CA LEU A 361 -12.55 -22.78 -18.31
C LEU A 361 -13.12 -24.13 -18.81
N LEU A 362 -14.37 -24.43 -18.45
CA LEU A 362 -15.04 -25.69 -18.80
C LEU A 362 -15.66 -25.69 -20.20
N ASN A 363 -16.01 -24.51 -20.72
CA ASN A 363 -16.66 -24.32 -22.02
C ASN A 363 -15.70 -24.31 -23.21
N ARG A 364 -14.40 -24.57 -22.97
CA ARG A 364 -13.38 -24.57 -24.02
C ARG A 364 -12.76 -25.97 -24.18
N ALA A 365 -12.54 -26.36 -25.44
CA ALA A 365 -11.84 -27.60 -25.74
C ALA A 365 -10.37 -27.50 -25.36
N LYS A 366 -9.82 -28.53 -24.73
CA LYS A 366 -8.40 -28.61 -24.40
C LYS A 366 -7.56 -28.72 -25.66
N ILE A 367 -6.56 -27.86 -25.79
CA ILE A 367 -5.56 -27.89 -26.86
C ILE A 367 -4.18 -28.01 -26.21
N LYS A 368 -3.74 -29.25 -26.06
CA LYS A 368 -2.49 -29.57 -25.32
C LYS A 368 -1.29 -28.82 -25.90
N GLY A 369 -0.54 -28.14 -25.02
CA GLY A 369 0.66 -27.38 -25.36
C GLY A 369 0.40 -26.01 -25.97
N LYS A 370 -0.85 -25.60 -26.20
CA LYS A 370 -1.19 -24.24 -26.60
C LYS A 370 -0.95 -23.29 -25.42
N LEU A 371 -0.24 -22.20 -25.71
CA LEU A 371 -0.04 -21.12 -24.74
C LEU A 371 -0.35 -19.78 -25.41
N ASP A 372 -1.26 -19.03 -24.82
CA ASP A 372 -1.57 -17.65 -25.21
C ASP A 372 -1.08 -16.72 -24.09
N LEU A 373 -0.49 -15.57 -24.48
CA LEU A 373 0.00 -14.53 -23.59
C LEU A 373 -0.66 -13.21 -23.93
N PHE A 374 -1.36 -12.63 -22.95
CA PHE A 374 -1.97 -11.31 -23.02
C PHE A 374 -1.06 -10.31 -22.32
N LEU A 375 -0.56 -9.31 -23.05
CA LEU A 375 0.41 -8.35 -22.50
C LEU A 375 0.24 -6.95 -23.07
N SER A 376 0.72 -5.97 -22.28
CA SER A 376 1.03 -4.62 -22.76
C SER A 376 2.54 -4.51 -22.99
N LEU A 377 2.96 -4.03 -24.16
CA LEU A 377 4.38 -3.74 -24.43
C LEU A 377 4.87 -2.52 -23.62
N TYR A 378 3.95 -1.69 -23.10
CA TYR A 378 4.24 -0.52 -22.28
C TYR A 378 4.33 -0.83 -20.80
N ASP A 379 4.07 -2.08 -20.38
CA ASP A 379 4.33 -2.49 -19.01
C ASP A 379 5.83 -2.46 -18.71
N LYS A 380 6.21 -1.95 -17.54
CA LYS A 380 7.61 -1.80 -17.11
C LYS A 380 8.41 -3.11 -17.08
N HIS A 381 7.73 -4.25 -16.98
CA HIS A 381 8.32 -5.59 -16.96
C HIS A 381 8.22 -6.32 -18.30
N SER A 382 7.70 -5.67 -19.35
CA SER A 382 7.46 -6.30 -20.67
C SER A 382 8.73 -6.89 -21.27
N LYS A 383 9.88 -6.20 -21.15
CA LYS A 383 11.17 -6.68 -21.66
C LYS A 383 11.60 -8.00 -20.99
N GLU A 384 11.61 -8.04 -19.66
CA GLU A 384 12.01 -9.23 -18.90
C GLU A 384 11.03 -10.38 -19.18
N LEU A 385 9.75 -10.07 -19.31
CA LEU A 385 8.72 -11.04 -19.67
C LEU A 385 8.98 -11.65 -21.05
N LEU A 386 9.21 -10.85 -22.08
CA LEU A 386 9.47 -11.32 -23.43
C LEU A 386 10.74 -12.16 -23.52
N ASP A 387 11.81 -11.79 -22.80
CA ASP A 387 13.06 -12.58 -22.71
C ASP A 387 12.82 -13.97 -22.12
N VAL A 388 11.91 -14.07 -21.13
CA VAL A 388 11.51 -15.35 -20.53
C VAL A 388 10.61 -16.15 -21.48
N MET A 389 9.63 -15.48 -22.10
CA MET A 389 8.57 -16.13 -22.89
C MET A 389 9.02 -16.59 -24.27
N LYS A 390 10.10 -16.05 -24.81
CA LYS A 390 10.64 -16.46 -26.14
C LYS A 390 10.85 -17.98 -26.23
N GLU A 391 11.28 -18.63 -25.13
CA GLU A 391 11.48 -20.09 -25.06
C GLU A 391 10.18 -20.90 -25.23
N PHE A 392 9.06 -20.34 -24.76
CA PHE A 392 7.75 -21.01 -24.76
C PHE A 392 6.93 -20.70 -26.01
N ASN A 393 7.34 -19.70 -26.79
CA ASN A 393 6.72 -19.26 -28.05
C ASN A 393 5.19 -19.17 -27.98
N PRO A 394 4.61 -18.40 -27.03
CA PRO A 394 3.15 -18.25 -26.93
C PRO A 394 2.58 -17.46 -28.10
N ALA A 395 1.29 -17.66 -28.38
CA ALA A 395 0.53 -16.72 -29.19
C ALA A 395 0.35 -15.40 -28.39
N ILE A 396 0.75 -14.28 -28.99
CA ILE A 396 0.70 -12.96 -28.34
C ILE A 396 -0.63 -12.27 -28.64
N HIS A 397 -1.28 -11.80 -27.57
CA HIS A 397 -2.50 -11.00 -27.61
C HIS A 397 -2.23 -9.66 -26.93
N PHE A 398 -2.35 -8.57 -27.67
CA PHE A 398 -2.11 -7.23 -27.14
C PHE A 398 -3.32 -6.72 -26.34
N LEU A 399 -3.06 -6.03 -25.23
CA LEU A 399 -4.12 -5.48 -24.37
C LEU A 399 -4.67 -4.18 -24.95
N ALA A 400 -5.63 -4.31 -25.86
CA ALA A 400 -6.40 -3.19 -26.40
C ALA A 400 -7.89 -3.54 -26.47
N VAL A 401 -8.74 -2.52 -26.35
CA VAL A 401 -10.20 -2.63 -26.41
C VAL A 401 -10.70 -1.80 -27.58
N GLU A 402 -11.53 -2.40 -28.44
CA GLU A 402 -12.22 -1.69 -29.50
C GLU A 402 -13.55 -1.13 -29.00
N SER A 403 -13.74 0.18 -29.14
CA SER A 403 -14.99 0.89 -28.85
C SER A 403 -15.28 1.89 -29.97
N GLU A 404 -16.50 1.88 -30.50
CA GLU A 404 -16.93 2.77 -31.60
C GLU A 404 -15.99 2.76 -32.81
N GLY A 405 -15.45 1.57 -33.13
CA GLY A 405 -14.55 1.37 -34.29
C GLY A 405 -13.12 1.88 -34.07
N LYS A 406 -12.75 2.29 -32.84
CA LYS A 406 -11.42 2.73 -32.47
C LYS A 406 -10.85 1.85 -31.37
N PHE A 407 -9.55 1.57 -31.46
CA PHE A 407 -8.83 0.89 -30.39
C PHE A 407 -8.36 1.88 -29.33
N ASN A 408 -8.42 1.42 -28.08
CA ASN A 408 -7.91 2.11 -26.91
C ASN A 408 -7.01 1.14 -26.14
N ALA A 409 -5.90 1.66 -25.61
CA ALA A 409 -4.98 0.95 -24.75
C ALA A 409 -4.59 1.82 -23.56
N SER A 410 -3.99 1.25 -22.50
CA SER A 410 -3.74 1.93 -21.24
C SER A 410 -2.80 3.14 -21.37
N SER A 411 -1.81 3.08 -22.29
CA SER A 411 -0.88 4.18 -22.58
C SER A 411 -1.30 5.05 -23.77
N GLY A 412 -2.55 4.90 -24.21
CA GLY A 412 -3.15 5.72 -25.27
C GLY A 412 -2.72 5.35 -26.69
N ASN A 413 -2.83 6.33 -27.61
CA ASN A 413 -2.57 6.12 -29.03
C ASN A 413 -1.18 5.56 -29.38
N PRO A 414 -0.06 5.96 -28.74
CA PRO A 414 1.24 5.40 -29.07
C PRO A 414 1.30 3.87 -28.88
N GLU A 415 0.61 3.35 -27.88
CA GLU A 415 0.52 1.91 -27.63
C GLU A 415 -0.30 1.20 -28.71
N VAL A 416 -1.44 1.77 -29.11
CA VAL A 416 -2.27 1.23 -30.21
C VAL A 416 -1.50 1.22 -31.52
N GLU A 417 -0.78 2.29 -31.86
CA GLU A 417 0.06 2.34 -33.06
C GLU A 417 1.15 1.27 -33.04
N GLU A 418 1.75 1.00 -31.88
CA GLU A 418 2.75 -0.05 -31.75
C GLU A 418 2.14 -1.44 -31.97
N TYR A 419 0.93 -1.68 -31.45
CA TYR A 419 0.23 -2.93 -31.69
C TYR A 419 -0.13 -3.14 -33.16
N LEU A 420 -0.57 -2.08 -33.86
CA LEU A 420 -0.81 -2.14 -35.30
C LEU A 420 0.45 -2.50 -36.07
N ARG A 421 1.60 -1.94 -35.71
CA ARG A 421 2.89 -2.32 -36.32
C ARG A 421 3.27 -3.76 -36.01
N ALA A 422 3.14 -4.17 -34.73
CA ALA A 422 3.50 -5.51 -34.29
C ALA A 422 2.68 -6.61 -35.00
N VAL A 423 1.36 -6.45 -35.14
CA VAL A 423 0.53 -7.43 -35.86
C VAL A 423 0.85 -7.49 -37.36
N CYS A 424 1.25 -6.36 -37.97
CA CYS A 424 1.74 -6.33 -39.34
C CYS A 424 3.10 -7.05 -39.50
N VAL A 425 4.02 -6.86 -38.56
CA VAL A 425 5.29 -7.61 -38.52
C VAL A 425 5.01 -9.10 -38.37
N GLN A 426 4.13 -9.49 -37.45
CA GLN A 426 3.74 -10.89 -37.25
C GLN A 426 3.18 -11.52 -38.53
N LYS A 427 2.38 -10.79 -39.29
CA LYS A 427 1.81 -11.27 -40.55
C LYS A 427 2.84 -11.44 -41.66
N TYR A 428 3.67 -10.43 -41.88
CA TYR A 428 4.54 -10.39 -43.05
C TYR A 428 5.92 -10.99 -42.77
N TYR A 429 6.38 -10.99 -41.52
CA TYR A 429 7.71 -11.42 -41.10
C TYR A 429 7.63 -12.24 -39.80
N PRO A 430 6.90 -13.37 -39.78
CA PRO A 430 6.67 -14.13 -38.54
C PRO A 430 7.97 -14.61 -37.89
N GLY A 431 9.00 -14.90 -38.68
CA GLY A 431 10.33 -15.29 -38.19
C GLY A 431 11.07 -14.18 -37.43
N ASN A 432 10.74 -12.90 -37.71
CA ASN A 432 11.36 -11.74 -37.07
C ASN A 432 10.50 -11.12 -35.96
N PHE A 433 9.30 -11.67 -35.73
CA PHE A 433 8.32 -11.06 -34.82
C PHE A 433 8.86 -10.93 -33.39
N TRP A 434 9.48 -11.99 -32.85
CA TRP A 434 10.04 -11.95 -31.51
C TRP A 434 11.22 -10.98 -31.37
N ASP A 435 12.07 -10.87 -32.40
CA ASP A 435 13.18 -9.94 -32.39
C ASP A 435 12.70 -8.50 -32.46
N TYR A 436 11.65 -8.24 -33.26
CA TYR A 436 10.96 -6.95 -33.26
C TYR A 436 10.39 -6.60 -31.88
N LEU A 437 9.60 -7.49 -31.26
CA LEU A 437 9.01 -7.25 -29.94
C LEU A 437 10.08 -6.97 -28.88
N ASN A 438 11.16 -7.77 -28.84
CA ASN A 438 12.25 -7.58 -27.89
C ASN A 438 13.02 -6.28 -28.12
N CYS A 439 13.20 -5.87 -29.37
CA CYS A 439 13.79 -4.59 -29.70
C CYS A 439 12.90 -3.44 -29.22
N ARG A 440 11.62 -3.48 -29.52
CA ARG A 440 10.65 -2.44 -29.11
C ARG A 440 10.55 -2.34 -27.59
N ALA A 441 10.48 -3.45 -26.87
CA ALA A 441 10.41 -3.46 -25.40
C ALA A 441 11.63 -2.81 -24.73
N LYS A 442 12.80 -2.78 -25.37
CA LYS A 442 13.98 -2.06 -24.87
C LYS A 442 13.85 -0.54 -24.93
N SER A 443 13.07 -0.03 -25.90
CA SER A 443 12.94 1.40 -26.19
C SER A 443 11.52 1.75 -26.63
N ILE A 444 10.51 1.27 -25.88
CA ILE A 444 9.09 1.38 -26.27
C ILE A 444 8.63 2.83 -26.44
N GLY A 445 9.19 3.77 -25.67
CA GLY A 445 8.93 5.20 -25.79
C GLY A 445 9.57 5.89 -26.99
N SER A 446 10.46 5.21 -27.73
CA SER A 446 11.11 5.77 -28.91
C SER A 446 10.17 5.78 -30.12
N SER A 447 10.13 6.90 -30.85
CA SER A 447 9.44 7.01 -32.13
C SER A 447 10.18 6.31 -33.30
N TRP A 448 11.43 5.87 -33.07
CA TRP A 448 12.29 5.24 -34.09
C TRP A 448 12.08 3.72 -34.10
N TRP A 449 10.85 3.32 -34.36
CA TRP A 449 10.47 1.91 -34.41
C TRP A 449 11.03 1.17 -35.62
N GLU A 450 11.36 1.92 -36.68
CA GLU A 450 11.97 1.40 -37.91
C GLU A 450 13.29 0.71 -37.64
N ASP A 451 14.09 1.19 -36.69
CA ASP A 451 15.37 0.60 -36.32
C ASP A 451 15.22 -0.85 -35.83
N CYS A 452 14.06 -1.22 -35.32
CA CYS A 452 13.75 -2.58 -34.89
C CYS A 452 13.36 -3.53 -36.03
N LEU A 453 13.20 -3.04 -37.25
CA LEU A 453 12.94 -3.87 -38.43
C LEU A 453 14.22 -4.40 -39.10
N GLY A 454 15.38 -3.75 -38.83
CA GLY A 454 16.62 -4.11 -39.56
C GLY A 454 16.45 -3.98 -41.08
N ASP A 455 16.71 -5.06 -41.81
CA ASP A 455 16.61 -5.10 -43.27
C ASP A 455 15.20 -5.37 -43.83
N LEU A 456 14.16 -5.41 -42.97
CA LEU A 456 12.79 -5.64 -43.39
C LEU A 456 12.20 -4.41 -44.09
N ASP A 457 11.21 -4.61 -44.97
CA ASP A 457 10.54 -3.51 -45.67
C ASP A 457 9.67 -2.65 -44.75
N VAL A 458 10.24 -1.51 -44.35
CA VAL A 458 9.62 -0.50 -43.48
C VAL A 458 8.33 0.04 -44.09
N ASN A 459 8.32 0.28 -45.43
CA ASN A 459 7.15 0.86 -46.10
C ASN A 459 5.97 -0.10 -46.10
N LYS A 460 6.22 -1.38 -46.22
CA LYS A 460 5.19 -2.43 -46.13
C LYS A 460 4.54 -2.46 -44.77
N ILE A 461 5.32 -2.41 -43.70
CA ILE A 461 4.79 -2.37 -42.32
C ILE A 461 4.04 -1.07 -42.05
N ARG A 462 4.60 0.07 -42.50
CA ARG A 462 3.94 1.38 -42.34
C ARG A 462 2.58 1.44 -43.05
N SER A 463 2.51 0.94 -44.29
CA SER A 463 1.26 0.90 -45.08
C SER A 463 0.22 -0.01 -44.43
N CYS A 464 0.62 -1.20 -43.98
CA CYS A 464 -0.29 -2.12 -43.28
C CYS A 464 -0.79 -1.49 -41.98
N ALA A 465 0.09 -0.97 -41.12
CA ALA A 465 -0.29 -0.42 -39.82
C ALA A 465 -1.21 0.81 -39.90
N LYS A 466 -1.08 1.62 -40.95
CA LYS A 466 -1.97 2.79 -41.18
C LYS A 466 -3.22 2.44 -41.95
N GLY A 467 -3.32 1.26 -42.57
CA GLY A 467 -4.41 0.83 -43.39
C GLY A 467 -5.49 0.02 -42.65
N ALA A 468 -6.58 -0.27 -43.38
CA ALA A 468 -7.66 -1.13 -42.87
C ALA A 468 -7.17 -2.54 -42.50
N GLU A 469 -6.11 -3.00 -43.16
CA GLU A 469 -5.49 -4.31 -42.90
C GLU A 469 -4.95 -4.40 -41.47
N GLY A 470 -4.14 -3.43 -41.00
CA GLY A 470 -3.62 -3.41 -39.65
C GLY A 470 -4.72 -3.39 -38.58
N ILE A 471 -5.79 -2.63 -38.83
CA ILE A 471 -6.99 -2.59 -37.98
C ILE A 471 -7.63 -3.98 -37.91
N SER A 472 -7.80 -4.67 -39.06
CA SER A 472 -8.37 -6.02 -39.10
C SER A 472 -7.52 -7.04 -38.35
N LEU A 473 -6.19 -6.98 -38.51
CA LEU A 473 -5.24 -7.85 -37.83
C LEU A 473 -5.25 -7.62 -36.30
N LEU A 474 -5.32 -6.37 -35.86
CA LEU A 474 -5.40 -6.07 -34.43
C LEU A 474 -6.75 -6.51 -33.84
N ARG A 475 -7.85 -6.39 -34.60
CA ARG A 475 -9.15 -6.90 -34.17
C ARG A 475 -9.14 -8.42 -34.01
N GLU A 476 -8.52 -9.15 -34.93
CA GLU A 476 -8.33 -10.58 -34.81
C GLU A 476 -7.45 -10.93 -33.58
N ASN A 477 -6.34 -10.22 -33.39
CA ASN A 477 -5.42 -10.43 -32.27
C ASN A 477 -6.09 -10.21 -30.92
N THR A 478 -6.93 -9.17 -30.78
CA THR A 478 -7.63 -8.83 -29.55
C THR A 478 -8.97 -9.58 -29.37
N GLY A 479 -9.38 -10.39 -30.32
CA GLY A 479 -10.65 -11.14 -30.28
C GLY A 479 -10.76 -12.03 -29.04
N LEU A 480 -9.68 -12.72 -28.69
CA LEU A 480 -9.64 -13.59 -27.51
C LEU A 480 -9.69 -12.80 -26.20
N ASN A 481 -9.11 -11.58 -26.15
CA ASN A 481 -9.22 -10.70 -24.98
C ASN A 481 -10.68 -10.35 -24.69
N LYS A 482 -11.42 -10.00 -25.73
CA LYS A 482 -12.86 -9.67 -25.63
C LYS A 482 -13.68 -10.87 -25.19
N GLU A 483 -13.42 -12.05 -25.76
CA GLU A 483 -14.12 -13.29 -25.40
C GLU A 483 -13.90 -13.64 -23.92
N LEU A 484 -12.66 -13.55 -23.44
CA LEU A 484 -12.27 -13.91 -22.07
C LEU A 484 -12.35 -12.75 -21.08
N GLN A 485 -12.70 -11.55 -21.53
CA GLN A 485 -12.73 -10.31 -20.74
C GLN A 485 -11.38 -10.00 -20.06
N VAL A 486 -10.28 -10.30 -20.73
CA VAL A 486 -8.94 -10.00 -20.24
C VAL A 486 -8.62 -8.53 -20.46
N MET A 487 -8.50 -7.78 -19.36
CA MET A 487 -8.30 -6.32 -19.38
C MET A 487 -6.90 -5.90 -18.92
N PHE A 488 -6.14 -6.80 -18.32
CA PHE A 488 -4.81 -6.54 -17.75
C PHE A 488 -3.88 -7.73 -17.95
N GLY A 489 -2.60 -7.49 -17.85
CA GLY A 489 -1.56 -8.49 -18.04
C GLY A 489 -0.36 -8.27 -17.12
N PRO A 490 0.58 -9.21 -17.15
CA PRO A 490 0.58 -10.39 -18.00
C PRO A 490 -0.44 -11.44 -17.53
N THR A 491 -1.28 -11.88 -18.48
CA THR A 491 -2.23 -12.98 -18.28
C THR A 491 -1.93 -14.09 -19.28
N TYR A 492 -2.07 -15.33 -18.86
CA TYR A 492 -1.76 -16.52 -19.65
C TYR A 492 -3.00 -17.39 -19.81
N LEU A 493 -3.16 -18.01 -20.97
CA LEU A 493 -4.12 -19.08 -21.17
C LEU A 493 -3.36 -20.31 -21.66
N ALA A 494 -3.27 -21.32 -20.82
CA ALA A 494 -2.56 -22.56 -21.12
C ALA A 494 -3.55 -23.66 -21.50
N ASP A 495 -3.17 -24.49 -22.47
CA ASP A 495 -3.97 -25.59 -23.02
C ASP A 495 -5.40 -25.16 -23.43
N ASN A 496 -5.61 -23.86 -23.70
CA ASN A 496 -6.91 -23.28 -24.02
C ASN A 496 -7.96 -23.35 -22.89
N GLN A 497 -7.57 -23.73 -21.67
CA GLN A 497 -8.47 -23.93 -20.54
C GLN A 497 -8.03 -23.27 -19.26
N GLU A 498 -6.74 -23.26 -18.93
CA GLU A 498 -6.25 -22.68 -17.68
C GLU A 498 -5.79 -21.25 -17.87
N ILE A 499 -6.47 -20.31 -17.19
CA ILE A 499 -6.18 -18.89 -17.23
C ILE A 499 -5.58 -18.44 -15.88
N PHE A 500 -4.47 -17.72 -15.92
CA PHE A 500 -3.80 -17.21 -14.73
C PHE A 500 -3.02 -15.94 -15.05
N SER A 501 -2.73 -15.14 -14.03
CA SER A 501 -1.93 -13.91 -14.13
C SER A 501 -0.73 -13.99 -13.20
N SER A 502 0.33 -13.24 -13.50
CA SER A 502 1.50 -13.09 -12.63
C SER A 502 1.74 -11.61 -12.29
N GLN A 503 2.40 -11.36 -11.16
CA GLN A 503 2.92 -10.03 -10.86
C GLN A 503 4.33 -9.92 -11.43
N GLY A 504 4.47 -9.20 -12.54
CA GLY A 504 5.75 -9.07 -13.27
C GLY A 504 6.10 -10.31 -14.11
N ALA A 505 7.37 -10.44 -14.48
CA ALA A 505 7.86 -11.57 -15.25
C ALA A 505 8.08 -12.78 -14.33
N PRO A 506 7.36 -13.91 -14.52
CA PRO A 506 7.62 -15.13 -13.78
C PRO A 506 8.97 -15.73 -14.17
N SER A 507 9.59 -16.50 -13.28
CA SER A 507 10.79 -17.22 -13.62
C SER A 507 10.51 -18.36 -14.62
N LYS A 508 11.52 -18.72 -15.42
CA LYS A 508 11.39 -19.86 -16.36
C LYS A 508 11.04 -21.16 -15.65
N GLU A 509 11.51 -21.36 -14.43
CA GLU A 509 11.20 -22.54 -13.63
C GLU A 509 9.73 -22.59 -13.21
N GLU A 510 9.16 -21.46 -12.79
CA GLU A 510 7.73 -21.36 -12.45
C GLU A 510 6.86 -21.67 -13.66
N LEU A 511 7.16 -21.05 -14.81
CA LEU A 511 6.42 -21.33 -16.05
C LEU A 511 6.55 -22.79 -16.49
N ARG A 512 7.76 -23.37 -16.42
CA ARG A 512 7.97 -24.78 -16.72
C ARG A 512 7.20 -25.71 -15.80
N LYS A 513 7.06 -25.35 -14.52
CA LYS A 513 6.22 -26.13 -13.59
C LYS A 513 4.74 -26.10 -13.98
N ILE A 514 4.25 -24.93 -14.40
CA ILE A 514 2.85 -24.79 -14.84
C ILE A 514 2.62 -25.47 -16.19
N ILE A 515 3.54 -25.30 -17.15
CA ILE A 515 3.41 -25.78 -18.53
C ILE A 515 3.82 -27.26 -18.67
N LYS A 516 4.83 -27.75 -17.92
CA LYS A 516 5.36 -29.14 -18.02
C LYS A 516 4.71 -30.16 -17.09
N LYS A 517 3.90 -29.75 -16.11
CA LYS A 517 3.10 -30.72 -15.33
C LYS A 517 1.94 -31.35 -16.14
N ARG A 518 1.94 -31.12 -17.42
CA ARG A 518 0.93 -31.51 -18.39
C ARG A 518 1.56 -32.32 -19.51
#